data_fd0879dfccbc2f682dba39054a928529
#
_entry.id   fd0879dfccbc2f682dba39054a928529
#
_cell.length_a   1.000
_cell.length_b   1.000
_cell.length_c   1.000
_cell.angle_alpha   90.00
_cell.angle_beta   90.00
_cell.angle_gamma   90.00
#
_symmetry.space_group_name_H-M   'P 1'
#
loop_
_entity.id
_entity.type
_entity.pdbx_description
1 polymer ?
#
loop_
_entity_poly.entity_id
_entity_poly.type
_entity_poly.pdbx_seq_one_letter_code
_entity_poly.pdbx_strand_id
1 'polypeptide(L)'
;MRSILCCGITALSILFISAPLSYGQESLFPQIPGWKITQDDPVYNANNLWDIIDGAADLYLEYAFIDLHIAHYINTDSIEVKAELYRHATDVDAFGIYSQERDTGYNFIQLGVQGYLQQGVLNLLTGSYYIKLSTFQNGSKAQEAMLTISKTLTTSLKQNNTLPKLFHVFPEERKLSNTEQYVARNFLGYSFLNSAYTILYKDSAAFKVFVIESATPEKANAMLMEYLNAIPKETVTKLDPDKYQIRDPHNGVIGLRIFNQYICGVINCANSKTRDQYLNEVTANLLK
;
A
#
# COMPACT_ATOMS: atom_id res chain seq x y z
N MET A 1 -30.53 88.39 -11.95
CA MET A 1 -30.43 87.69 -10.70
C MET A 1 -30.85 86.24 -10.92
N ARG A 2 -29.87 85.31 -11.01
CA ARG A 2 -30.13 83.87 -11.19
C ARG A 2 -29.42 83.14 -10.04
N SER A 3 -30.20 82.53 -9.16
CA SER A 3 -29.77 81.75 -8.07
C SER A 3 -29.36 80.33 -8.59
N ILE A 4 -28.14 79.89 -8.30
CA ILE A 4 -27.66 78.56 -8.59
C ILE A 4 -27.87 77.72 -7.34
N LEU A 5 -28.69 76.66 -7.45
CA LEU A 5 -28.91 75.67 -6.39
C LEU A 5 -27.81 74.58 -6.51
N CYS A 6 -26.93 74.49 -5.55
CA CYS A 6 -25.96 73.43 -5.46
C CYS A 6 -26.58 72.19 -4.77
N CYS A 7 -26.78 71.13 -5.56
CA CYS A 7 -27.23 69.82 -5.05
C CYS A 7 -26.01 68.98 -4.63
N GLY A 8 -25.80 68.81 -3.32
CA GLY A 8 -24.76 67.98 -2.77
C GLY A 8 -25.14 66.50 -2.82
N ILE A 9 -24.42 65.70 -3.60
CA ILE A 9 -24.55 64.23 -3.63
C ILE A 9 -23.60 63.64 -2.57
N THR A 10 -24.15 63.16 -1.48
CA THR A 10 -23.45 62.36 -0.48
C THR A 10 -23.31 60.93 -0.97
N ALA A 11 -22.11 60.53 -1.38
CA ALA A 11 -21.78 59.15 -1.72
C ALA A 11 -21.60 58.32 -0.44
N LEU A 12 -22.51 57.37 -0.21
CA LEU A 12 -22.44 56.40 0.87
C LEU A 12 -21.50 55.25 0.43
N SER A 13 -20.27 55.24 0.93
CA SER A 13 -19.30 54.18 0.67
C SER A 13 -19.65 52.95 1.54
N ILE A 14 -20.20 51.91 0.94
CA ILE A 14 -20.40 50.61 1.61
C ILE A 14 -19.10 49.87 1.59
N LEU A 15 -18.45 49.75 2.77
CA LEU A 15 -17.28 48.90 2.98
C LEU A 15 -17.74 47.43 3.03
N PHE A 16 -17.50 46.67 1.97
CA PHE A 16 -17.63 45.24 2.01
C PHE A 16 -16.43 44.66 2.78
N ILE A 17 -16.65 44.31 4.05
CA ILE A 17 -15.69 43.49 4.83
C ILE A 17 -15.87 42.05 4.33
N SER A 18 -15.01 41.62 3.40
CA SER A 18 -14.88 40.22 3.07
C SER A 18 -14.13 39.53 4.20
N ALA A 19 -14.84 38.81 5.10
CA ALA A 19 -14.25 37.89 6.03
C ALA A 19 -13.53 36.79 5.22
N PRO A 20 -12.27 36.45 5.50
CA PRO A 20 -11.63 35.31 4.87
C PRO A 20 -12.40 34.06 5.28
N LEU A 21 -12.95 33.35 4.30
CA LEU A 21 -13.42 31.99 4.46
C LEU A 21 -12.17 31.16 4.82
N SER A 22 -11.93 30.95 6.11
CA SER A 22 -11.02 29.94 6.57
C SER A 22 -11.62 28.58 6.13
N TYR A 23 -11.15 28.04 5.03
CA TYR A 23 -11.29 26.62 4.75
C TYR A 23 -10.50 25.89 5.84
N GLY A 24 -11.17 25.58 6.93
CA GLY A 24 -10.65 24.64 7.91
C GLY A 24 -10.35 23.35 7.16
N GLN A 25 -9.08 22.97 7.08
CA GLN A 25 -8.68 21.66 6.56
C GLN A 25 -9.43 20.64 7.44
N GLU A 26 -10.39 19.89 6.86
CA GLU A 26 -11.11 18.85 7.60
C GLU A 26 -10.06 17.92 8.22
N SER A 27 -10.11 17.80 9.53
CA SER A 27 -9.20 16.89 10.25
C SER A 27 -9.41 15.47 9.72
N LEU A 28 -8.32 14.79 9.36
CA LEU A 28 -8.36 13.38 8.97
C LEU A 28 -8.85 12.48 10.12
N PHE A 29 -8.76 13.00 11.35
CA PHE A 29 -9.16 12.29 12.55
C PHE A 29 -10.60 12.66 12.95
N PRO A 30 -11.56 11.71 12.84
CA PRO A 30 -12.94 11.97 13.18
C PRO A 30 -13.14 12.15 14.67
N GLN A 31 -14.11 13.00 15.03
CA GLN A 31 -14.62 13.05 16.41
C GLN A 31 -15.41 11.77 16.69
N ILE A 32 -15.08 11.09 17.77
CA ILE A 32 -15.73 9.83 18.18
C ILE A 32 -16.46 10.07 19.51
N PRO A 33 -17.77 9.74 19.62
CA PRO A 33 -18.50 9.90 20.87
C PRO A 33 -17.82 9.16 22.03
N GLY A 34 -17.62 9.87 23.16
CA GLY A 34 -16.92 9.33 24.34
C GLY A 34 -15.39 9.34 24.25
N TRP A 35 -14.82 9.91 23.21
CA TRP A 35 -13.38 10.05 23.00
C TRP A 35 -12.97 11.51 22.86
N LYS A 36 -11.76 11.82 23.29
CA LYS A 36 -11.10 13.12 23.08
C LYS A 36 -9.78 12.89 22.36
N ILE A 37 -9.43 13.80 21.45
CA ILE A 37 -8.08 13.90 20.90
C ILE A 37 -7.29 14.77 21.87
N THR A 38 -6.23 14.22 22.47
CA THR A 38 -5.42 14.88 23.50
C THR A 38 -4.17 15.55 22.96
N GLN A 39 -3.71 15.10 21.79
CA GLN A 39 -2.52 15.61 21.12
C GLN A 39 -2.75 15.57 19.62
N ASP A 40 -2.35 16.63 18.92
CA ASP A 40 -2.32 16.77 17.48
C ASP A 40 -0.85 17.01 17.10
N ASP A 41 -0.18 15.98 16.64
CA ASP A 41 1.22 16.05 16.26
C ASP A 41 1.38 16.80 14.91
N PRO A 42 2.56 17.40 14.65
CA PRO A 42 2.83 17.98 13.35
C PRO A 42 2.74 16.93 12.26
N VAL A 43 2.36 17.36 11.04
CA VAL A 43 2.35 16.47 9.87
C VAL A 43 3.80 16.20 9.45
N TYR A 44 4.14 14.92 9.34
CA TYR A 44 5.44 14.47 8.84
C TYR A 44 5.35 14.17 7.34
N ASN A 45 6.38 14.52 6.60
CA ASN A 45 6.52 14.27 5.16
C ASN A 45 7.87 13.61 4.85
N ALA A 46 8.20 13.41 3.60
CA ALA A 46 9.43 12.74 3.19
C ALA A 46 10.73 13.39 3.72
N ASN A 47 10.71 14.70 4.09
CA ASN A 47 11.91 15.39 4.56
C ASN A 47 12.16 15.24 6.07
N ASN A 48 11.12 14.90 6.85
CA ASN A 48 11.19 14.83 8.31
C ASN A 48 10.60 13.52 8.88
N LEU A 49 10.32 12.53 8.04
CA LEU A 49 9.80 11.22 8.50
C LEU A 49 10.79 10.51 9.43
N TRP A 50 12.09 10.71 9.22
CA TRP A 50 13.16 10.16 10.06
C TRP A 50 13.09 10.60 11.52
N ASP A 51 12.54 11.79 11.78
CA ASP A 51 12.43 12.34 13.14
C ASP A 51 11.46 11.52 14.00
N ILE A 52 10.56 10.75 13.39
CA ILE A 52 9.51 10.01 14.12
C ILE A 52 9.62 8.49 13.99
N ILE A 53 10.06 7.93 12.85
CA ILE A 53 10.14 6.48 12.65
C ILE A 53 11.57 5.96 12.41
N ASP A 54 12.57 6.85 12.57
CA ASP A 54 14.00 6.54 12.53
C ASP A 54 14.38 5.64 11.32
N GLY A 55 15.15 4.57 11.54
CA GLY A 55 15.64 3.69 10.48
C GLY A 55 14.59 3.01 9.58
N ALA A 56 13.30 3.05 9.97
CA ALA A 56 12.23 2.53 9.12
C ALA A 56 11.83 3.48 7.98
N ALA A 57 12.21 4.75 8.02
CA ALA A 57 11.77 5.76 7.06
C ALA A 57 12.10 5.41 5.61
N ASP A 58 13.29 4.85 5.34
CA ASP A 58 13.71 4.46 3.97
C ASP A 58 12.73 3.49 3.33
N LEU A 59 12.25 2.52 4.09
CA LEU A 59 11.29 1.54 3.59
C LEU A 59 9.96 2.21 3.19
N TYR A 60 9.45 3.15 3.99
CA TYR A 60 8.23 3.89 3.65
C TYR A 60 8.42 4.76 2.40
N LEU A 61 9.58 5.41 2.27
CA LEU A 61 9.91 6.24 1.11
C LEU A 61 10.01 5.43 -0.19
N GLU A 62 10.43 4.16 -0.14
CA GLU A 62 10.40 3.26 -1.31
C GLU A 62 8.99 3.03 -1.85
N TYR A 63 7.96 3.13 -1.00
CA TYR A 63 6.54 2.99 -1.35
C TYR A 63 5.84 4.34 -1.53
N ALA A 64 6.51 5.30 -2.15
CA ALA A 64 5.96 6.60 -2.53
C ALA A 64 5.16 7.29 -1.39
N PHE A 65 5.73 7.27 -0.18
CA PHE A 65 5.16 7.92 1.01
C PHE A 65 4.94 9.42 0.76
N ILE A 66 3.78 9.93 1.18
CA ILE A 66 3.41 11.34 1.07
C ILE A 66 3.51 12.04 2.42
N ASP A 67 2.70 11.58 3.39
CA ASP A 67 2.66 12.17 4.73
C ASP A 67 2.19 11.17 5.79
N LEU A 68 2.53 11.48 7.03
CA LEU A 68 2.09 10.81 8.24
C LEU A 68 1.36 11.82 9.12
N HIS A 69 0.15 11.48 9.51
CA HIS A 69 -0.65 12.17 10.51
C HIS A 69 -0.77 11.31 11.75
N ILE A 70 -0.67 11.92 12.93
CA ILE A 70 -0.73 11.22 14.23
C ILE A 70 -1.74 11.90 15.11
N ALA A 71 -2.60 11.13 15.78
CA ALA A 71 -3.49 11.61 16.81
C ALA A 71 -3.50 10.66 18.01
N HIS A 72 -3.69 11.23 19.21
CA HIS A 72 -3.82 10.49 20.44
C HIS A 72 -5.25 10.60 20.95
N TYR A 73 -5.95 9.48 20.97
CA TYR A 73 -7.30 9.37 21.49
C TYR A 73 -7.32 8.87 22.92
N ILE A 74 -8.14 9.48 23.77
CA ILE A 74 -8.43 8.98 25.12
C ILE A 74 -9.94 8.90 25.32
N ASN A 75 -10.43 7.82 25.93
CA ASN A 75 -11.84 7.64 26.27
C ASN A 75 -12.12 7.92 27.74
N THR A 76 -13.39 7.79 28.15
CA THR A 76 -13.84 7.97 29.53
C THR A 76 -13.28 6.95 30.52
N ASP A 77 -12.85 5.79 30.04
CA ASP A 77 -12.20 4.75 30.85
C ASP A 77 -10.66 4.95 30.93
N SER A 78 -10.15 6.11 30.48
CA SER A 78 -8.72 6.43 30.39
C SER A 78 -7.91 5.47 29.51
N ILE A 79 -8.55 4.86 28.51
CA ILE A 79 -7.84 4.06 27.51
C ILE A 79 -7.28 5.01 26.45
N GLU A 80 -5.96 4.99 26.31
CA GLU A 80 -5.25 5.79 25.33
C GLU A 80 -4.90 4.95 24.11
N VAL A 81 -5.15 5.51 22.90
CA VAL A 81 -4.80 4.88 21.62
C VAL A 81 -4.12 5.93 20.75
N LYS A 82 -2.89 5.63 20.33
CA LYS A 82 -2.18 6.38 19.29
C LYS A 82 -2.68 5.87 17.92
N ALA A 83 -3.07 6.78 17.04
CA ALA A 83 -3.47 6.50 15.68
C ALA A 83 -2.50 7.18 14.71
N GLU A 84 -1.88 6.42 13.83
CA GLU A 84 -0.91 6.84 12.84
C GLU A 84 -1.47 6.52 11.44
N LEU A 85 -1.64 7.54 10.60
CA LEU A 85 -2.16 7.43 9.24
C LEU A 85 -1.04 7.73 8.25
N TYR A 86 -0.43 6.71 7.68
CA TYR A 86 0.58 6.80 6.64
C TYR A 86 -0.10 6.84 5.29
N ARG A 87 -0.04 7.99 4.60
CA ARG A 87 -0.59 8.15 3.26
C ARG A 87 0.49 7.93 2.21
N HIS A 88 0.15 7.15 1.20
CA HIS A 88 1.00 6.83 0.06
C HIS A 88 0.38 7.38 -1.23
N ALA A 89 1.16 7.43 -2.32
CA ALA A 89 0.69 7.98 -3.58
C ALA A 89 -0.44 7.16 -4.21
N THR A 90 -0.40 5.83 -4.03
CA THR A 90 -1.39 4.91 -4.56
C THR A 90 -1.81 3.85 -3.54
N ASP A 91 -2.92 3.16 -3.79
CA ASP A 91 -3.35 1.99 -3.03
C ASP A 91 -2.35 0.82 -3.13
N VAL A 92 -1.65 0.70 -4.26
CA VAL A 92 -0.59 -0.28 -4.48
C VAL A 92 0.61 0.00 -3.57
N ASP A 93 1.03 1.26 -3.45
CA ASP A 93 2.14 1.64 -2.58
C ASP A 93 1.79 1.43 -1.10
N ALA A 94 0.60 1.82 -0.67
CA ALA A 94 0.12 1.59 0.69
C ALA A 94 0.02 0.08 0.99
N PHE A 95 -0.47 -0.73 0.04
CA PHE A 95 -0.48 -2.18 0.16
C PHE A 95 0.95 -2.73 0.24
N GLY A 96 1.88 -2.17 -0.52
CA GLY A 96 3.27 -2.59 -0.56
C GLY A 96 3.89 -2.56 0.84
N ILE A 97 3.94 -1.39 1.49
CA ILE A 97 4.49 -1.25 2.84
C ILE A 97 3.73 -2.10 3.87
N TYR A 98 2.39 -2.12 3.82
CA TYR A 98 1.57 -2.98 4.67
C TYR A 98 1.97 -4.46 4.51
N SER A 99 2.19 -4.93 3.28
CA SER A 99 2.55 -6.32 2.98
C SER A 99 3.97 -6.70 3.41
N GLN A 100 4.87 -5.73 3.56
CA GLN A 100 6.22 -5.95 4.07
C GLN A 100 6.26 -6.07 5.60
N GLU A 101 5.38 -5.35 6.31
CA GLU A 101 5.36 -5.34 7.77
C GLU A 101 4.49 -6.45 8.38
N ARG A 102 3.53 -7.01 7.64
CA ARG A 102 2.66 -8.07 8.16
C ARG A 102 3.34 -9.44 8.13
N ASP A 103 3.07 -10.27 9.13
CA ASP A 103 3.39 -11.70 9.12
C ASP A 103 2.14 -12.53 8.81
N THR A 104 2.28 -13.61 8.05
CA THR A 104 1.16 -14.49 7.65
C THR A 104 0.50 -15.22 8.82
N GLY A 105 1.18 -15.32 9.97
CA GLY A 105 0.68 -15.92 11.20
C GLY A 105 -0.10 -14.96 12.12
N TYR A 106 -0.25 -13.68 11.74
CA TYR A 106 -1.00 -12.71 12.54
C TYR A 106 -2.50 -13.00 12.53
N ASN A 107 -3.22 -12.44 13.53
CA ASN A 107 -4.67 -12.57 13.61
C ASN A 107 -5.34 -11.55 12.67
N PHE A 108 -5.63 -12.00 11.43
CA PHE A 108 -6.25 -11.17 10.41
C PHE A 108 -7.73 -10.91 10.70
N ILE A 109 -8.16 -9.68 10.39
CA ILE A 109 -9.54 -9.21 10.53
C ILE A 109 -10.03 -8.57 9.23
N GLN A 110 -11.34 -8.68 8.98
CA GLN A 110 -12.01 -8.04 7.83
C GLN A 110 -12.34 -6.59 8.17
N LEU A 111 -11.38 -5.70 7.95
CA LEU A 111 -11.51 -4.27 8.17
C LEU A 111 -10.67 -3.51 7.13
N GLY A 112 -11.28 -2.54 6.44
CA GLY A 112 -10.68 -1.94 5.27
C GLY A 112 -10.45 -2.96 4.14
N VAL A 113 -9.33 -2.90 3.48
CA VAL A 113 -8.87 -3.94 2.54
C VAL A 113 -8.52 -5.22 3.31
N GLN A 114 -7.73 -5.07 4.36
CA GLN A 114 -7.33 -6.12 5.30
C GLN A 114 -6.74 -5.44 6.55
N GLY A 115 -6.96 -6.04 7.72
CA GLY A 115 -6.29 -5.65 8.96
C GLY A 115 -5.76 -6.85 9.70
N TYR A 116 -4.90 -6.61 10.70
CA TYR A 116 -4.49 -7.62 11.68
C TYR A 116 -4.43 -7.03 13.08
N LEU A 117 -4.75 -7.87 14.05
CA LEU A 117 -4.86 -7.52 15.46
C LEU A 117 -3.88 -8.35 16.28
N GLN A 118 -3.06 -7.66 17.04
CA GLN A 118 -2.11 -8.21 18.00
C GLN A 118 -2.36 -7.57 19.36
N GLN A 119 -1.69 -8.06 20.41
CA GLN A 119 -1.77 -7.43 21.73
C GLN A 119 -1.23 -5.99 21.65
N GLY A 120 -2.08 -5.01 21.94
CA GLY A 120 -1.74 -3.60 21.93
C GLY A 120 -1.51 -2.97 20.56
N VAL A 121 -1.75 -3.70 19.45
CA VAL A 121 -1.55 -3.20 18.09
C VAL A 121 -2.68 -3.66 17.17
N LEU A 122 -3.21 -2.73 16.38
CA LEU A 122 -4.11 -3.02 15.27
C LEU A 122 -3.61 -2.25 14.04
N ASN A 123 -3.23 -2.96 13.01
CA ASN A 123 -2.81 -2.38 11.75
C ASN A 123 -3.80 -2.74 10.64
N LEU A 124 -4.07 -1.80 9.76
CA LEU A 124 -5.01 -2.03 8.65
C LEU A 124 -4.65 -1.19 7.43
N LEU A 125 -5.12 -1.66 6.28
CA LEU A 125 -5.02 -0.99 5.00
C LEU A 125 -6.40 -0.51 4.54
N THR A 126 -6.49 0.73 4.08
CA THR A 126 -7.70 1.29 3.44
C THR A 126 -7.29 2.24 2.32
N GLY A 127 -7.52 1.85 1.06
CA GLY A 127 -7.08 2.59 -0.12
C GLY A 127 -5.59 2.92 -0.06
N SER A 128 -5.27 4.21 -0.16
CA SER A 128 -3.88 4.72 -0.11
C SER A 128 -3.35 4.98 1.31
N TYR A 129 -4.06 4.53 2.36
CA TYR A 129 -3.65 4.69 3.75
C TYR A 129 -3.27 3.36 4.40
N TYR A 130 -2.06 3.29 4.95
CA TYR A 130 -1.68 2.30 5.92
C TYR A 130 -1.87 2.90 7.32
N ILE A 131 -2.76 2.32 8.12
CA ILE A 131 -3.14 2.82 9.45
C ILE A 131 -2.57 1.91 10.52
N LYS A 132 -1.91 2.50 11.50
CA LYS A 132 -1.39 1.80 12.68
C LYS A 132 -2.04 2.38 13.94
N LEU A 133 -2.65 1.52 14.73
CA LEU A 133 -3.17 1.86 16.06
C LEU A 133 -2.36 1.13 17.11
N SER A 134 -1.98 1.83 18.16
CA SER A 134 -1.26 1.24 19.28
C SER A 134 -1.75 1.73 20.63
N THR A 135 -1.66 0.87 21.65
CA THR A 135 -1.99 1.20 23.04
C THR A 135 -1.08 0.41 23.98
N PHE A 136 -0.76 1.02 25.12
CA PHE A 136 -0.01 0.34 26.20
C PHE A 136 -0.94 -0.46 27.14
N GLN A 137 -2.25 -0.24 27.07
CA GLN A 137 -3.21 -0.99 27.85
C GLN A 137 -3.49 -2.35 27.23
N ASN A 138 -3.85 -3.31 28.08
CA ASN A 138 -4.10 -4.69 27.71
C ASN A 138 -5.58 -5.08 27.94
N GLY A 139 -5.98 -6.22 27.35
CA GLY A 139 -7.28 -6.82 27.53
C GLY A 139 -8.35 -6.40 26.51
N SER A 140 -9.56 -6.91 26.69
CA SER A 140 -10.66 -6.76 25.72
C SER A 140 -11.08 -5.31 25.51
N LYS A 141 -11.08 -4.48 26.56
CA LYS A 141 -11.44 -3.06 26.46
C LYS A 141 -10.46 -2.28 25.57
N ALA A 142 -9.16 -2.56 25.67
CA ALA A 142 -8.14 -1.94 24.82
C ALA A 142 -8.32 -2.39 23.35
N GLN A 143 -8.62 -3.64 23.13
CA GLN A 143 -8.93 -4.18 21.81
C GLN A 143 -10.18 -3.54 21.20
N GLU A 144 -11.27 -3.43 21.97
CA GLU A 144 -12.50 -2.77 21.53
C GLU A 144 -12.30 -1.29 21.21
N ALA A 145 -11.43 -0.62 21.98
CA ALA A 145 -11.02 0.75 21.75
C ALA A 145 -10.36 0.92 20.38
N MET A 146 -9.34 0.12 20.07
CA MET A 146 -8.68 0.14 18.77
C MET A 146 -9.64 -0.20 17.62
N LEU A 147 -10.52 -1.21 17.79
CA LEU A 147 -11.53 -1.56 16.80
C LEU A 147 -12.56 -0.43 16.56
N THR A 148 -12.95 0.29 17.59
CA THR A 148 -13.89 1.42 17.47
C THR A 148 -13.27 2.55 16.65
N ILE A 149 -12.03 2.94 16.99
CA ILE A 149 -11.32 4.00 16.29
C ILE A 149 -11.06 3.59 14.83
N SER A 150 -10.56 2.38 14.61
CA SER A 150 -10.25 1.90 13.26
C SER A 150 -11.45 1.83 12.34
N LYS A 151 -12.61 1.37 12.82
CA LYS A 151 -13.88 1.37 12.06
C LYS A 151 -14.30 2.78 11.69
N THR A 152 -14.22 3.72 12.62
CA THR A 152 -14.60 5.11 12.37
C THR A 152 -13.65 5.76 11.36
N LEU A 153 -12.33 5.54 11.49
CA LEU A 153 -11.33 6.03 10.51
C LEU A 153 -11.59 5.46 9.12
N THR A 154 -11.77 4.15 9.00
CA THR A 154 -12.04 3.50 7.69
C THR A 154 -13.29 4.09 7.03
N THR A 155 -14.34 4.36 7.81
CA THR A 155 -15.59 4.94 7.30
C THR A 155 -15.39 6.41 6.89
N SER A 156 -14.66 7.21 7.67
CA SER A 156 -14.45 8.64 7.40
C SER A 156 -13.56 8.88 6.20
N LEU A 157 -12.55 8.05 5.98
CA LEU A 157 -11.61 8.19 4.86
C LEU A 157 -12.24 7.85 3.49
N LYS A 158 -13.35 7.09 3.46
CA LYS A 158 -14.12 6.76 2.23
C LYS A 158 -13.26 6.19 1.10
N GLN A 159 -12.27 5.38 1.43
CA GLN A 159 -11.34 4.80 0.48
C GLN A 159 -11.89 3.51 -0.16
N ASN A 160 -11.27 3.10 -1.28
CA ASN A 160 -11.50 1.78 -1.85
C ASN A 160 -10.94 0.70 -0.93
N ASN A 161 -11.72 -0.35 -0.67
CA ASN A 161 -11.37 -1.44 0.23
C ASN A 161 -11.21 -2.78 -0.52
N THR A 162 -10.54 -2.74 -1.66
CA THR A 162 -10.18 -3.95 -2.44
C THR A 162 -8.67 -4.07 -2.55
N LEU A 163 -8.17 -5.30 -2.65
CA LEU A 163 -6.77 -5.54 -2.99
C LEU A 163 -6.42 -4.88 -4.34
N PRO A 164 -5.14 -4.51 -4.56
CA PRO A 164 -4.69 -4.02 -5.86
C PRO A 164 -5.10 -4.96 -6.99
N LYS A 165 -5.62 -4.37 -8.09
CA LYS A 165 -6.30 -5.14 -9.17
C LYS A 165 -5.47 -6.27 -9.74
N LEU A 166 -4.16 -6.10 -9.84
CA LEU A 166 -3.30 -7.12 -10.45
C LEU A 166 -3.27 -8.44 -9.65
N PHE A 167 -3.65 -8.44 -8.37
CA PHE A 167 -3.76 -9.71 -7.62
C PHE A 167 -4.88 -10.62 -8.13
N HIS A 168 -5.85 -10.12 -8.89
CA HIS A 168 -6.91 -10.93 -9.48
C HIS A 168 -6.44 -11.85 -10.63
N VAL A 169 -5.24 -11.62 -11.18
CA VAL A 169 -4.70 -12.50 -12.23
C VAL A 169 -4.09 -13.79 -11.68
N PHE A 170 -3.83 -13.85 -10.38
CA PHE A 170 -3.22 -15.00 -9.74
C PHE A 170 -4.25 -16.12 -9.53
N PRO A 171 -3.90 -17.39 -9.84
CA PRO A 171 -4.78 -18.53 -9.59
C PRO A 171 -5.18 -18.67 -8.13
N GLU A 172 -6.40 -19.12 -7.86
CA GLU A 172 -6.87 -19.35 -6.49
C GLU A 172 -6.53 -20.75 -5.95
N GLU A 173 -6.31 -21.73 -6.86
CA GLU A 173 -5.99 -23.10 -6.46
C GLU A 173 -4.66 -23.16 -5.70
N ARG A 174 -4.66 -23.74 -4.48
CA ARG A 174 -3.48 -23.94 -3.62
C ARG A 174 -2.78 -22.65 -3.15
N LYS A 175 -3.44 -21.53 -3.29
CA LYS A 175 -2.97 -20.24 -2.78
C LYS A 175 -2.87 -20.26 -1.26
N LEU A 176 -1.77 -19.80 -0.72
CA LEU A 176 -1.63 -19.58 0.72
C LEU A 176 -2.23 -18.23 1.09
N SER A 177 -3.13 -18.24 2.08
CA SER A 177 -3.81 -17.03 2.53
C SER A 177 -2.83 -16.00 3.10
N ASN A 178 -3.11 -14.73 2.87
CA ASN A 178 -2.37 -13.58 3.40
C ASN A 178 -0.88 -13.53 2.97
N THR A 179 -0.56 -14.12 1.81
CA THR A 179 0.81 -14.13 1.27
C THR A 179 1.00 -13.20 0.08
N GLU A 180 -0.04 -12.44 -0.27
CA GLU A 180 0.06 -11.40 -1.30
C GLU A 180 1.08 -10.35 -0.87
N GLN A 181 2.04 -10.02 -1.74
CA GLN A 181 3.03 -8.97 -1.50
C GLN A 181 3.22 -8.14 -2.77
N TYR A 182 3.48 -6.86 -2.58
CA TYR A 182 3.98 -5.98 -3.62
C TYR A 182 5.38 -5.51 -3.24
N VAL A 183 6.33 -5.70 -4.14
CA VAL A 183 7.74 -5.30 -3.99
C VAL A 183 8.01 -4.20 -5.00
N ALA A 184 8.14 -2.97 -4.51
CA ALA A 184 8.32 -1.80 -5.36
C ALA A 184 9.66 -1.81 -6.10
N ARG A 185 10.73 -2.24 -5.44
CA ARG A 185 12.11 -2.20 -5.97
C ARG A 185 12.91 -3.43 -5.56
N ASN A 186 14.03 -3.66 -6.26
CA ASN A 186 15.03 -4.69 -5.94
C ASN A 186 14.46 -6.12 -5.84
N PHE A 187 13.44 -6.44 -6.62
CA PHE A 187 12.87 -7.79 -6.62
C PHE A 187 13.94 -8.81 -7.02
N LEU A 188 13.98 -9.96 -6.34
CA LEU A 188 15.01 -11.00 -6.46
C LEU A 188 16.45 -10.52 -6.20
N GLY A 189 16.62 -9.34 -5.60
CA GLY A 189 17.94 -8.73 -5.36
C GLY A 189 18.51 -7.95 -6.55
N TYR A 190 17.74 -7.76 -7.60
CA TYR A 190 18.17 -7.00 -8.79
C TYR A 190 17.51 -5.62 -8.83
N SER A 191 18.33 -4.55 -8.85
CA SER A 191 17.86 -3.15 -8.77
C SER A 191 16.98 -2.72 -9.94
N PHE A 192 17.05 -3.39 -11.06
CA PHE A 192 16.24 -3.14 -12.24
C PHE A 192 14.92 -3.93 -12.23
N LEU A 193 14.73 -4.96 -11.39
CA LEU A 193 13.47 -5.66 -11.24
C LEU A 193 12.58 -4.93 -10.24
N ASN A 194 11.57 -4.23 -10.75
CA ASN A 194 10.69 -3.37 -9.97
C ASN A 194 9.22 -3.75 -10.19
N SER A 195 8.34 -3.28 -9.31
CA SER A 195 6.88 -3.44 -9.42
C SER A 195 6.42 -4.90 -9.49
N ALA A 196 6.95 -5.76 -8.59
CA ALA A 196 6.64 -7.17 -8.54
C ALA A 196 5.50 -7.48 -7.56
N TYR A 197 4.43 -8.10 -8.06
CA TYR A 197 3.35 -8.68 -7.28
C TYR A 197 3.65 -10.16 -7.07
N THR A 198 3.52 -10.66 -5.84
CA THR A 198 3.85 -12.05 -5.54
C THR A 198 2.82 -12.71 -4.64
N ILE A 199 2.64 -14.02 -4.80
CA ILE A 199 1.82 -14.86 -3.92
C ILE A 199 2.53 -16.20 -3.72
N LEU A 200 2.42 -16.75 -2.50
CA LEU A 200 2.89 -18.09 -2.18
C LEU A 200 1.78 -19.12 -2.41
N TYR A 201 2.21 -20.26 -2.92
CA TYR A 201 1.38 -21.44 -3.17
C TYR A 201 2.01 -22.67 -2.52
N LYS A 202 1.22 -23.70 -2.29
CA LYS A 202 1.71 -24.95 -1.72
C LYS A 202 1.18 -26.15 -2.49
N ASP A 203 2.12 -26.92 -3.07
CA ASP A 203 1.91 -28.29 -3.53
C ASP A 203 2.64 -29.25 -2.56
N SER A 204 3.54 -30.07 -3.04
CA SER A 204 4.44 -30.87 -2.17
C SER A 204 5.38 -29.97 -1.35
N ALA A 205 5.79 -28.84 -1.91
CA ALA A 205 6.55 -27.78 -1.25
C ALA A 205 5.95 -26.42 -1.59
N ALA A 206 6.29 -25.38 -0.80
CA ALA A 206 5.90 -24.02 -1.10
C ALA A 206 6.69 -23.49 -2.31
N PHE A 207 6.00 -22.74 -3.17
CA PHE A 207 6.58 -22.04 -4.32
C PHE A 207 5.95 -20.67 -4.46
N LYS A 208 6.62 -19.76 -5.16
CA LYS A 208 6.17 -18.38 -5.34
C LYS A 208 5.79 -18.14 -6.80
N VAL A 209 4.64 -17.54 -7.03
CA VAL A 209 4.25 -16.99 -8.33
C VAL A 209 4.41 -15.48 -8.26
N PHE A 210 4.89 -14.86 -9.33
CA PHE A 210 5.02 -13.42 -9.41
C PHE A 210 4.62 -12.88 -10.78
N VAL A 211 4.22 -11.61 -10.76
CA VAL A 211 3.98 -10.80 -11.97
C VAL A 211 4.68 -9.46 -11.76
N ILE A 212 5.57 -9.11 -12.66
CA ILE A 212 6.15 -7.76 -12.74
C ILE A 212 5.36 -6.99 -13.79
N GLU A 213 4.89 -5.80 -13.41
CA GLU A 213 4.20 -4.89 -14.31
C GLU A 213 5.14 -3.78 -14.78
N SER A 214 5.33 -3.66 -16.07
CA SER A 214 6.09 -2.57 -16.70
C SER A 214 5.17 -1.58 -17.38
N ALA A 215 5.63 -0.37 -17.61
CA ALA A 215 4.81 0.67 -18.25
C ALA A 215 4.49 0.36 -19.73
N THR A 216 5.35 -0.39 -20.42
CA THR A 216 5.16 -0.79 -21.82
C THR A 216 5.78 -2.18 -22.09
N PRO A 217 5.38 -2.86 -23.18
CA PRO A 217 6.00 -4.12 -23.59
C PRO A 217 7.51 -4.01 -23.86
N GLU A 218 7.97 -2.87 -24.42
CA GLU A 218 9.38 -2.62 -24.69
C GLU A 218 10.20 -2.53 -23.39
N LYS A 219 9.64 -1.88 -22.35
CA LYS A 219 10.27 -1.82 -21.02
C LYS A 219 10.30 -3.19 -20.35
N ALA A 220 9.24 -3.98 -20.48
CA ALA A 220 9.23 -5.36 -19.97
C ALA A 220 10.32 -6.22 -20.66
N ASN A 221 10.45 -6.12 -21.99
CA ASN A 221 11.49 -6.81 -22.72
C ASN A 221 12.89 -6.33 -22.33
N ALA A 222 13.12 -5.02 -22.18
CA ALA A 222 14.39 -4.49 -21.74
C ALA A 222 14.77 -5.02 -20.34
N MET A 223 13.85 -4.99 -19.39
CA MET A 223 14.01 -5.52 -18.03
C MET A 223 14.34 -7.02 -18.05
N LEU A 224 13.62 -7.81 -18.85
CA LEU A 224 13.90 -9.25 -18.99
C LEU A 224 15.29 -9.49 -19.57
N MET A 225 15.68 -8.75 -20.61
CA MET A 225 17.01 -8.90 -21.22
C MET A 225 18.14 -8.49 -20.27
N GLU A 226 17.93 -7.48 -19.44
CA GLU A 226 18.86 -7.09 -18.40
C GLU A 226 19.03 -8.20 -17.38
N TYR A 227 17.92 -8.83 -16.94
CA TYR A 227 17.96 -9.97 -16.04
C TYR A 227 18.68 -11.18 -16.65
N LEU A 228 18.39 -11.54 -17.90
CA LEU A 228 19.05 -12.65 -18.58
C LEU A 228 20.56 -12.39 -18.80
N ASN A 229 20.98 -11.14 -18.89
CA ASN A 229 22.39 -10.76 -19.01
C ASN A 229 23.12 -10.68 -17.64
N ALA A 230 22.40 -10.50 -16.56
CA ALA A 230 22.96 -10.42 -15.20
C ALA A 230 23.29 -11.79 -14.61
N ILE A 231 22.81 -12.88 -15.21
CA ILE A 231 23.03 -14.26 -14.76
C ILE A 231 23.90 -15.04 -15.77
N PRO A 232 24.63 -16.11 -15.33
CA PRO A 232 25.43 -16.92 -16.22
C PRO A 232 24.60 -17.53 -17.35
N LYS A 233 25.04 -17.39 -18.59
CA LYS A 233 24.28 -17.82 -19.78
C LYS A 233 23.95 -19.30 -19.80
N GLU A 234 24.82 -20.15 -19.26
CA GLU A 234 24.65 -21.59 -19.11
C GLU A 234 23.51 -21.98 -18.15
N THR A 235 23.05 -21.04 -17.35
CA THR A 235 21.92 -21.24 -16.42
C THR A 235 20.57 -20.91 -17.04
N VAL A 236 20.55 -20.35 -18.27
CA VAL A 236 19.36 -19.94 -19.00
C VAL A 236 19.04 -20.92 -20.09
N THR A 237 17.82 -21.46 -20.07
CA THR A 237 17.27 -22.28 -21.14
C THR A 237 16.06 -21.58 -21.74
N LYS A 238 16.13 -21.22 -23.02
CA LYS A 238 14.97 -20.71 -23.76
C LYS A 238 14.12 -21.89 -24.20
N LEU A 239 12.87 -21.96 -23.73
CA LEU A 239 11.93 -23.04 -24.03
C LEU A 239 11.05 -22.72 -25.24
N ASP A 240 10.56 -21.46 -25.31
CA ASP A 240 9.72 -20.91 -26.38
C ASP A 240 10.15 -19.46 -26.66
N PRO A 241 9.65 -18.79 -27.69
CA PRO A 241 9.99 -17.39 -27.98
C PRO A 241 9.78 -16.44 -26.79
N ASP A 242 8.79 -16.72 -25.95
CA ASP A 242 8.37 -15.91 -24.79
C ASP A 242 8.63 -16.61 -23.44
N LYS A 243 9.26 -17.82 -23.42
CA LYS A 243 9.36 -18.68 -22.25
C LYS A 243 10.79 -19.09 -21.94
N TYR A 244 11.17 -18.98 -20.67
CA TYR A 244 12.53 -19.28 -20.20
C TYR A 244 12.48 -20.13 -18.93
N GLN A 245 13.45 -20.99 -18.76
CA GLN A 245 13.81 -21.61 -17.50
C GLN A 245 15.18 -21.11 -17.07
N ILE A 246 15.27 -20.64 -15.83
CA ILE A 246 16.48 -20.04 -15.29
C ILE A 246 16.87 -20.81 -14.01
N ARG A 247 18.17 -21.02 -13.83
CA ARG A 247 18.74 -21.40 -12.54
C ARG A 247 19.44 -20.17 -11.96
N ASP A 248 18.68 -19.34 -11.25
CA ASP A 248 19.22 -18.15 -10.62
C ASP A 248 20.13 -18.53 -9.43
N PRO A 249 21.35 -17.97 -9.31
CA PRO A 249 22.31 -18.32 -8.26
C PRO A 249 21.79 -18.10 -6.83
N HIS A 250 20.88 -17.15 -6.66
CA HIS A 250 20.37 -16.72 -5.36
C HIS A 250 18.93 -17.19 -5.11
N ASN A 251 18.13 -17.34 -6.18
CA ASN A 251 16.69 -17.55 -6.09
C ASN A 251 16.25 -18.95 -6.55
N GLY A 252 17.18 -19.81 -7.03
CA GLY A 252 16.88 -21.17 -7.43
C GLY A 252 16.27 -21.29 -8.83
N VAL A 253 15.41 -22.29 -9.04
CA VAL A 253 14.80 -22.53 -10.35
C VAL A 253 13.59 -21.63 -10.57
N ILE A 254 13.62 -20.85 -11.65
CA ILE A 254 12.58 -19.91 -12.05
C ILE A 254 12.10 -20.26 -13.45
N GLY A 255 10.80 -20.50 -13.61
CA GLY A 255 10.15 -20.46 -14.91
C GLY A 255 9.66 -19.05 -15.17
N LEU A 256 9.98 -18.48 -16.32
CA LEU A 256 9.58 -17.15 -16.74
C LEU A 256 8.79 -17.17 -18.04
N ARG A 257 7.86 -16.26 -18.16
CA ARG A 257 7.16 -15.92 -19.39
C ARG A 257 7.00 -14.42 -19.51
N ILE A 258 7.35 -13.86 -20.69
CA ILE A 258 7.02 -12.48 -21.02
C ILE A 258 5.69 -12.43 -21.77
N PHE A 259 4.81 -11.51 -21.37
CA PHE A 259 3.49 -11.34 -21.98
C PHE A 259 3.09 -9.87 -21.95
N ASN A 260 3.05 -9.23 -23.11
CA ASN A 260 2.84 -7.78 -23.24
C ASN A 260 3.80 -6.99 -22.31
N GLN A 261 3.26 -6.11 -21.46
CA GLN A 261 4.05 -5.35 -20.46
C GLN A 261 4.36 -6.14 -19.19
N TYR A 262 4.07 -7.44 -19.14
CA TYR A 262 4.23 -8.24 -17.92
C TYR A 262 5.35 -9.27 -18.06
N ILE A 263 6.11 -9.47 -16.98
CA ILE A 263 6.99 -10.62 -16.79
C ILE A 263 6.36 -11.49 -15.70
N CYS A 264 5.88 -12.68 -16.09
CA CYS A 264 5.30 -13.64 -15.18
C CYS A 264 6.32 -14.70 -14.81
N GLY A 265 6.36 -15.13 -13.55
CA GLY A 265 7.30 -16.14 -13.13
C GLY A 265 6.81 -17.04 -12.00
N VAL A 266 7.43 -18.22 -11.93
CA VAL A 266 7.21 -19.21 -10.86
C VAL A 266 8.57 -19.64 -10.31
N ILE A 267 8.78 -19.43 -9.02
CA ILE A 267 10.04 -19.68 -8.32
C ILE A 267 9.93 -20.93 -7.46
N ASN A 268 10.93 -21.81 -7.54
CA ASN A 268 11.09 -23.00 -6.68
C ASN A 268 9.94 -24.01 -6.77
N CYS A 269 9.21 -24.04 -7.91
CA CYS A 269 8.29 -25.13 -8.21
C CYS A 269 9.04 -26.28 -8.90
N ALA A 270 9.22 -27.39 -8.18
CA ALA A 270 9.98 -28.55 -8.67
C ALA A 270 9.27 -29.23 -9.85
N ASN A 271 7.93 -29.29 -9.83
CA ASN A 271 7.13 -29.90 -10.88
C ASN A 271 6.99 -28.96 -12.08
N SER A 272 7.58 -29.33 -13.22
CA SER A 272 7.52 -28.52 -14.44
C SER A 272 6.12 -28.33 -14.98
N LYS A 273 5.24 -29.36 -14.88
CA LYS A 273 3.84 -29.27 -15.32
C LYS A 273 3.06 -28.26 -14.48
N THR A 274 3.21 -28.31 -13.15
CA THR A 274 2.60 -27.33 -12.23
C THR A 274 3.11 -25.92 -12.55
N ARG A 275 4.42 -25.75 -12.75
CA ARG A 275 5.02 -24.47 -13.11
C ARG A 275 4.43 -23.90 -14.41
N ASP A 276 4.31 -24.73 -15.44
CA ASP A 276 3.72 -24.33 -16.72
C ASP A 276 2.23 -24.02 -16.60
N GLN A 277 1.49 -24.78 -15.80
CA GLN A 277 0.09 -24.52 -15.51
C GLN A 277 -0.09 -23.11 -14.93
N TYR A 278 0.64 -22.77 -13.86
CA TYR A 278 0.52 -21.45 -13.23
C TYR A 278 0.93 -20.30 -14.17
N LEU A 279 1.98 -20.45 -14.97
CA LEU A 279 2.36 -19.47 -15.98
C LEU A 279 1.26 -19.26 -17.03
N ASN A 280 0.62 -20.33 -17.48
CA ASN A 280 -0.46 -20.26 -18.48
C ASN A 280 -1.73 -19.62 -17.88
N GLU A 281 -2.11 -19.99 -16.65
CA GLU A 281 -3.28 -19.43 -15.97
C GLU A 281 -3.12 -17.92 -15.69
N VAL A 282 -1.97 -17.49 -15.18
CA VAL A 282 -1.67 -16.07 -14.99
C VAL A 282 -1.77 -15.31 -16.31
N THR A 283 -1.13 -15.79 -17.37
CA THR A 283 -1.18 -15.10 -18.68
C THR A 283 -2.58 -15.10 -19.29
N ALA A 284 -3.37 -16.16 -19.08
CA ALA A 284 -4.77 -16.20 -19.53
C ALA A 284 -5.65 -15.20 -18.75
N ASN A 285 -5.39 -15.02 -17.45
CA ASN A 285 -6.11 -14.06 -16.63
C ASN A 285 -5.74 -12.60 -16.94
N LEU A 286 -4.50 -12.33 -17.38
CA LEU A 286 -4.08 -11.00 -17.88
C LEU A 286 -4.78 -10.56 -19.18
N LEU A 287 -5.46 -11.48 -19.88
CA LEU A 287 -6.24 -11.19 -21.08
C LEU A 287 -7.70 -10.80 -20.80
N LYS A 288 -8.17 -11.01 -19.57
CA LYS A 288 -9.55 -10.70 -19.14
C LYS A 288 -9.68 -9.26 -18.65
#